data_d8aee036c5f3dd595031fa434c54ac1c
#
_entry.id   d8aee036c5f3dd595031fa434c54ac1c
#
_cell.length_a   1.000
_cell.length_b   1.000
_cell.length_c   1.000
_cell.angle_alpha   90.00
_cell.angle_beta   90.00
_cell.angle_gamma   90.00
#
_symmetry.space_group_name_H-M   'P 1'
#
loop_
_entity.id
_entity.type
_entity.pdbx_description
1 polymer ?
#
loop_
_entity_poly.entity_id
_entity_poly.type
_entity_poly.pdbx_seq_one_letter_code
_entity_poly.pdbx_strand_id
1 'polypeptide(L)'
;MKKLFLGAMAFLVAVTLVACGSKKDADESIKENKKLVVAVSPDYPPFEFKTLVDGKDQVVGSDIKLAQAIANELGVKLEVTTMSFDNVLSSLQSGKADL
;
A
#
# COMPACT_ATOMS: atom_id res chain seq x y z
N MET A 1 -12.07 -35.21 -33.22
CA MET A 1 -13.08 -34.48 -32.46
C MET A 1 -12.84 -34.47 -30.96
N LYS A 2 -12.47 -35.61 -30.34
CA LYS A 2 -12.19 -35.63 -28.89
C LYS A 2 -10.99 -34.79 -28.46
N LYS A 3 -9.98 -34.59 -29.28
CA LYS A 3 -8.81 -33.77 -28.99
C LYS A 3 -9.09 -32.25 -28.99
N LEU A 4 -10.06 -31.82 -29.78
CA LEU A 4 -10.50 -30.40 -29.82
C LEU A 4 -11.29 -30.00 -28.57
N PHE A 5 -12.07 -30.94 -28.00
CA PHE A 5 -12.81 -30.73 -26.77
C PHE A 5 -11.91 -30.55 -25.55
N LEU A 6 -10.86 -31.33 -25.45
CA LEU A 6 -9.87 -31.25 -24.38
C LEU A 6 -9.09 -29.94 -24.40
N GLY A 7 -8.76 -29.45 -25.59
CA GLY A 7 -8.09 -28.14 -25.76
C GLY A 7 -8.98 -26.96 -25.36
N ALA A 8 -10.27 -27.02 -25.66
CA ALA A 8 -11.23 -25.97 -25.29
C ALA A 8 -11.46 -25.91 -23.78
N MET A 9 -11.52 -27.05 -23.10
CA MET A 9 -11.66 -27.08 -21.63
C MET A 9 -10.40 -26.56 -20.92
N ALA A 10 -9.23 -26.90 -21.39
CA ALA A 10 -7.97 -26.39 -20.83
C ALA A 10 -7.86 -24.88 -20.99
N PHE A 11 -8.31 -24.33 -22.09
CA PHE A 11 -8.32 -22.88 -22.34
C PHE A 11 -9.29 -22.15 -21.41
N LEU A 12 -10.47 -22.70 -21.16
CA LEU A 12 -11.45 -22.15 -20.24
C LEU A 12 -10.94 -22.07 -18.78
N VAL A 13 -10.23 -23.11 -18.35
CA VAL A 13 -9.64 -23.15 -16.99
C VAL A 13 -8.54 -22.08 -16.85
N ALA A 14 -7.72 -21.88 -17.88
CA ALA A 14 -6.70 -20.85 -17.87
C ALA A 14 -7.27 -19.42 -17.77
N VAL A 15 -8.39 -19.17 -18.44
CA VAL A 15 -9.06 -17.87 -18.40
C VAL A 15 -9.65 -17.59 -17.01
N THR A 16 -10.21 -18.58 -16.33
CA THR A 16 -10.75 -18.39 -14.99
C THR A 16 -9.66 -18.11 -13.95
N LEU A 17 -8.48 -18.71 -14.09
CA LEU A 17 -7.35 -18.41 -13.22
C LEU A 17 -6.83 -16.99 -13.38
N VAL A 18 -6.82 -16.44 -14.59
CA VAL A 18 -6.40 -15.06 -14.85
C VAL A 18 -7.42 -14.08 -14.26
N ALA A 19 -8.71 -14.37 -14.30
CA ALA A 19 -9.76 -13.50 -13.75
C ALA A 19 -9.67 -13.34 -12.23
N CYS A 20 -9.14 -14.33 -11.50
CA CYS A 20 -8.97 -14.27 -10.05
C CYS A 20 -7.79 -13.38 -9.60
N GLY A 21 -6.86 -13.03 -10.49
CA GLY A 21 -5.67 -12.22 -10.19
C GLY A 21 -5.79 -10.75 -10.56
N SER A 22 -6.99 -10.21 -10.69
CA SER A 22 -7.20 -8.85 -11.21
C SER A 22 -6.99 -7.72 -10.20
N LYS A 23 -6.90 -8.01 -8.90
CA LYS A 23 -6.62 -6.99 -7.86
C LYS A 23 -5.12 -6.94 -7.58
N LYS A 24 -4.53 -5.76 -7.76
CA LYS A 24 -3.17 -5.51 -7.31
C LYS A 24 -3.15 -5.47 -5.78
N ASP A 25 -2.26 -6.23 -5.18
CA ASP A 25 -2.01 -6.13 -3.74
C ASP A 25 -1.08 -4.94 -3.44
N ALA A 26 -0.86 -4.65 -2.16
CA ALA A 26 0.00 -3.55 -1.72
C ALA A 26 1.44 -3.71 -2.23
N ASP A 27 1.97 -4.92 -2.26
CA ASP A 27 3.31 -5.23 -2.74
C ASP A 27 3.53 -4.79 -4.18
N GLU A 28 2.60 -5.12 -5.07
CA GLU A 28 2.68 -4.75 -6.48
C GLU A 28 2.58 -3.24 -6.67
N SER A 29 1.68 -2.59 -5.93
CA SER A 29 1.50 -1.14 -5.97
C SER A 29 2.77 -0.41 -5.54
N ILE A 30 3.39 -0.85 -4.46
CA ILE A 30 4.65 -0.28 -3.95
C ILE A 30 5.76 -0.43 -4.98
N LYS A 31 5.91 -1.60 -5.58
CA LYS A 31 6.95 -1.87 -6.60
C LYS A 31 6.78 -1.03 -7.85
N GLU A 32 5.55 -0.88 -8.34
CA GLU A 32 5.26 -0.08 -9.54
C GLU A 32 5.49 1.40 -9.30
N ASN A 33 5.01 1.94 -8.20
CA ASN A 33 5.07 3.36 -7.88
C ASN A 33 6.39 3.77 -7.26
N LYS A 34 7.20 2.82 -6.81
CA LYS A 34 8.49 3.04 -6.14
C LYS A 34 8.36 3.92 -4.89
N LYS A 35 7.22 3.79 -4.20
CA LYS A 35 6.95 4.52 -2.97
C LYS A 35 6.05 3.71 -2.04
N LEU A 36 6.26 3.92 -0.75
CA LEU A 36 5.40 3.41 0.32
C LEU A 36 4.54 4.57 0.81
N VAL A 37 3.24 4.47 0.64
CA VAL A 37 2.27 5.49 1.09
C VAL A 37 1.72 5.08 2.44
N VAL A 38 1.95 5.91 3.45
CA VAL A 38 1.50 5.68 4.82
C VAL A 38 0.47 6.72 5.20
N ALA A 39 -0.72 6.28 5.61
CA ALA A 39 -1.76 7.13 6.14
C ALA A 39 -1.61 7.26 7.64
N VAL A 40 -1.56 8.48 8.14
CA VAL A 40 -1.41 8.77 9.56
C VAL A 40 -2.40 9.83 10.03
N SER A 41 -2.80 9.70 11.29
CA SER A 41 -3.54 10.74 12.02
C SER A 41 -2.55 11.37 13.01
N PRO A 42 -2.00 12.57 12.74
CA PRO A 42 -0.82 13.09 13.45
C PRO A 42 -1.16 13.80 14.76
N ASP A 43 -2.03 13.20 15.56
CA ASP A 43 -2.49 13.72 16.85
C ASP A 43 -2.33 12.69 17.99
N TYR A 44 -1.41 11.73 17.82
CA TYR A 44 -1.22 10.62 18.76
C TYR A 44 0.26 10.45 19.16
N PRO A 45 0.81 11.40 19.96
CA PRO A 45 2.18 11.27 20.43
C PRO A 45 2.32 10.10 21.44
N PRO A 46 3.49 9.44 21.52
CA PRO A 46 4.71 9.67 20.74
C PRO A 46 4.77 8.88 19.44
N PHE A 47 3.68 8.26 19.01
CA PHE A 47 3.63 7.37 17.86
C PHE A 47 3.60 8.14 16.55
N GLU A 48 2.67 9.08 16.42
CA GLU A 48 2.54 9.94 15.24
C GLU A 48 2.01 11.32 15.66
N PHE A 49 2.74 12.37 15.36
CA PHE A 49 2.36 13.73 15.73
C PHE A 49 3.10 14.77 14.87
N LYS A 50 2.56 15.99 14.85
CA LYS A 50 3.20 17.11 14.18
C LYS A 50 4.10 17.89 15.15
N THR A 51 5.27 18.26 14.67
CA THR A 51 6.18 19.13 15.39
C THR A 51 6.94 20.03 14.41
N LEU A 52 7.59 21.06 14.94
CA LEU A 52 8.43 21.93 14.14
C LEU A 52 9.86 21.37 14.10
N VAL A 53 10.35 21.15 12.89
CA VAL A 53 11.75 20.76 12.65
C VAL A 53 12.34 21.80 11.70
N ASP A 54 13.35 22.50 12.16
CA ASP A 54 13.98 23.61 11.41
C ASP A 54 12.96 24.66 10.92
N GLY A 55 11.95 24.96 11.74
CA GLY A 55 10.92 25.94 11.46
C GLY A 55 9.81 25.46 10.54
N LYS A 56 9.77 24.19 10.18
CA LYS A 56 8.75 23.59 9.30
C LYS A 56 7.96 22.53 10.05
N ASP A 57 6.64 22.49 9.80
CA ASP A 57 5.79 21.41 10.32
C ASP A 57 6.20 20.06 9.71
N GLN A 58 6.48 19.10 10.57
CA GLN A 58 6.76 17.73 10.15
C GLN A 58 5.98 16.74 11.00
N VAL A 59 5.58 15.64 10.37
CA VAL A 59 4.99 14.49 11.06
C VAL A 59 6.13 13.58 11.51
N VAL A 60 6.20 13.32 12.79
CA VAL A 60 7.27 12.54 13.41
C VAL A 60 6.67 11.52 14.37
N GLY A 61 7.52 10.68 14.94
CA GLY A 61 7.15 9.70 15.95
C GLY A 61 7.68 8.31 15.63
N SER A 62 7.44 7.37 16.54
CA SER A 62 7.92 6.00 16.38
C SER A 62 7.32 5.29 15.16
N ASP A 63 6.05 5.56 14.85
CA ASP A 63 5.38 4.99 13.68
C ASP A 63 6.01 5.49 12.36
N ILE A 64 6.40 6.75 12.34
CA ILE A 64 7.07 7.32 11.15
C ILE A 64 8.45 6.71 10.97
N LYS A 65 9.19 6.51 12.05
CA LYS A 65 10.50 5.83 12.00
C LYS A 65 10.38 4.40 11.53
N LEU A 66 9.35 3.69 11.99
CA LEU A 66 9.07 2.32 11.54
C LEU A 66 8.74 2.29 10.04
N ALA A 67 7.87 3.18 9.59
CA ALA A 67 7.51 3.29 8.17
C ALA A 67 8.73 3.61 7.30
N GLN A 68 9.61 4.50 7.76
CA GLN A 68 10.85 4.81 7.05
C GLN A 68 11.78 3.59 6.97
N ALA A 69 11.89 2.80 8.03
CA ALA A 69 12.68 1.58 8.03
C ALA A 69 12.13 0.56 7.03
N ILE A 70 10.81 0.42 6.94
CA ILE A 70 10.15 -0.46 5.97
C ILE A 70 10.43 0.03 4.54
N ALA A 71 10.29 1.32 4.27
CA ALA A 71 10.55 1.90 2.97
C ALA A 71 12.01 1.68 2.54
N ASN A 72 12.95 1.87 3.46
CA ASN A 72 14.37 1.63 3.22
C ASN A 72 14.65 0.16 2.86
N GLU A 73 14.04 -0.76 3.58
CA GLU A 73 14.18 -2.20 3.32
C GLU A 73 13.63 -2.59 1.95
N LEU A 74 12.54 -1.97 1.55
CA LEU A 74 11.93 -2.19 0.23
C LEU A 74 12.64 -1.44 -0.91
N GLY A 75 13.55 -0.51 -0.57
CA GLY A 75 14.25 0.31 -1.55
C GLY A 75 13.36 1.34 -2.24
N VAL A 76 12.36 1.84 -1.55
CA VAL A 76 11.38 2.81 -2.08
C VAL A 76 11.35 4.08 -1.23
N LYS A 77 10.70 5.11 -1.74
CA LYS A 77 10.50 6.37 -1.02
C LYS A 77 9.32 6.25 -0.06
N LEU A 78 9.39 6.97 1.05
CA LEU A 78 8.28 7.09 1.99
C LEU A 78 7.44 8.33 1.64
N GLU A 79 6.14 8.14 1.52
CA GLU A 79 5.16 9.22 1.39
C GLU A 79 4.19 9.16 2.56
N VAL A 80 4.19 10.19 3.41
CA VAL A 80 3.31 10.28 4.57
C VAL A 80 2.11 11.15 4.21
N THR A 81 0.91 10.58 4.29
CA THR A 81 -0.35 11.28 4.04
C THR A 81 -1.10 11.46 5.36
N THR A 82 -1.37 12.70 5.73
CA THR A 82 -2.09 13.02 6.96
C THR A 82 -3.60 13.10 6.72
N MET A 83 -4.37 12.59 7.66
CA MET A 83 -5.83 12.60 7.59
C MET A 83 -6.42 12.41 9.00
N SER A 84 -7.74 12.54 9.13
CA SER A 84 -8.40 12.22 10.39
C SER A 84 -8.35 10.71 10.64
N PHE A 85 -8.34 10.32 11.90
CA PHE A 85 -8.27 8.91 12.29
C PHE A 85 -9.35 8.07 11.61
N ASP A 86 -10.56 8.59 11.47
CA ASP A 86 -11.68 7.88 10.85
C ASP A 86 -11.42 7.52 9.38
N ASN A 87 -10.56 8.28 8.70
CA ASN A 87 -10.27 8.08 7.29
C ASN A 87 -9.06 7.18 7.03
N VAL A 88 -8.25 6.89 8.06
CA VAL A 88 -7.03 6.08 7.91
C VAL A 88 -7.37 4.67 7.41
N LEU A 89 -8.31 4.00 8.05
CA LEU A 89 -8.69 2.65 7.67
C LEU A 89 -9.32 2.59 6.29
N SER A 90 -10.21 3.52 5.96
CA SER A 90 -10.84 3.56 4.64
C SER A 90 -9.84 3.84 3.52
N SER A 91 -8.81 4.63 3.82
CA SER A 91 -7.71 4.90 2.89
C SER A 91 -6.92 3.64 2.56
N LEU A 92 -6.66 2.80 3.57
CA LEU A 92 -6.01 1.52 3.39
C LEU A 92 -6.87 0.55 2.57
N GLN A 93 -8.15 0.46 2.91
CA GLN A 93 -9.11 -0.43 2.23
C GLN A 93 -9.33 -0.06 0.76
N SER A 94 -9.29 1.22 0.44
CA SER A 94 -9.50 1.72 -0.93
C SER A 94 -8.23 1.72 -1.79
N GLY A 95 -7.08 1.37 -1.22
CA GLY A 95 -5.80 1.34 -1.93
C GLY A 95 -5.13 2.70 -2.07
N LYS A 96 -5.61 3.73 -1.40
CA LYS A 96 -4.97 5.05 -1.38
C LYS A 96 -3.74 5.09 -0.49
N ALA A 97 -3.67 4.21 0.49
CA ALA A 97 -2.51 4.03 1.36
C ALA A 97 -2.11 2.56 1.38
N ASP A 98 -0.83 2.31 1.60
CA ASP A 98 -0.25 0.97 1.68
C ASP A 98 -0.12 0.50 3.13
N LEU A 99 -0.10 1.45 4.06
CA LEU A 99 0.14 1.18 5.46
C LEU A 99 -0.58 2.19 6.36
#